data_ab582d9b5161b9d792b3d9dde2764a00
#
_entry.id   ab582d9b5161b9d792b3d9dde2764a00
#
_cell.length_a   1.000
_cell.length_b   1.000
_cell.length_c   1.000
_cell.angle_alpha   90.00
_cell.angle_beta   90.00
_cell.angle_gamma   90.00
#
_symmetry.space_group_name_H-M   'P 1'
#
loop_
_entity.id
_entity.type
_entity.pdbx_description
1 polymer ?
#
loop_
_entity_poly.entity_id
_entity_poly.type
_entity_poly.pdbx_seq_one_letter_code
_entity_poly.pdbx_strand_id
1 'polypeptide(L)'
;MRMKMFAAESLEAAKAMIFAEMGDDAIILSEREVPGGVEVRAATDKLGGGMVPSGSGIISRIGAPLTPRLTDNPLRNRVRDALLWHGAPQRFAERVADSGFASDTSVTDPTAAISAGLEKHIICRPIAPRLENDILLVGPPGHGRTAVAAKLTRRASVTKSEVLPVAADLDSTAGGAQLAAYLEREQDQIRSVSTPDALFETLKTIRDNKQRCVIDLPAIVPFDQEDMASLQDLIPVIKAEPVLVISAEGHPEDQADMAKAFARCGIKRAIVTKLDVTRRRGGIVSALSSAGIAFAHLAVTPFIGGGLVPATPNRLAQLLTEDAPAHVALRGAA
;
A
#
# COMPACT_ATOMS: atom_id res chain seq x y z
N MET A 1 -12.62 16.70 21.85
CA MET A 1 -13.55 15.82 22.58
C MET A 1 -13.92 16.48 23.88
N ARG A 2 -15.22 16.79 24.09
CA ARG A 2 -15.73 17.39 25.33
C ARG A 2 -16.54 16.30 26.04
N MET A 3 -16.21 15.99 27.29
CA MET A 3 -16.95 15.03 28.11
C MET A 3 -17.72 15.75 29.21
N LYS A 4 -18.95 15.29 29.48
CA LYS A 4 -19.79 15.82 30.56
C LYS A 4 -20.57 14.69 31.21
N MET A 5 -20.91 14.89 32.49
CA MET A 5 -21.74 13.98 33.29
C MET A 5 -23.10 14.60 33.52
N PHE A 6 -24.16 13.82 33.34
CA PHE A 6 -25.54 14.21 33.50
C PHE A 6 -26.18 13.30 34.55
N ALA A 7 -26.94 13.91 35.46
CA ALA A 7 -27.72 13.18 36.46
C ALA A 7 -29.21 13.50 36.25
N ALA A 8 -30.06 12.47 36.23
CA ALA A 8 -31.50 12.61 36.06
C ALA A 8 -32.25 11.50 36.77
N GLU A 9 -33.54 11.68 36.95
CA GLU A 9 -34.41 10.69 37.63
C GLU A 9 -34.60 9.39 36.79
N SER A 10 -34.39 9.47 35.48
CA SER A 10 -34.48 8.31 34.58
C SER A 10 -33.47 8.41 33.44
N LEU A 11 -33.13 7.28 32.83
CA LEU A 11 -32.23 7.21 31.66
C LEU A 11 -32.76 8.00 30.46
N GLU A 12 -34.07 8.00 30.26
CA GLU A 12 -34.71 8.79 29.18
C GLU A 12 -34.54 10.28 29.40
N ALA A 13 -34.73 10.75 30.64
CA ALA A 13 -34.52 12.13 31.00
C ALA A 13 -33.05 12.53 30.88
N ALA A 14 -32.11 11.67 31.26
CA ALA A 14 -30.68 11.89 31.07
C ALA A 14 -30.32 11.99 29.56
N LYS A 15 -30.84 11.12 28.72
CA LYS A 15 -30.64 11.18 27.25
C LYS A 15 -31.19 12.47 26.65
N ALA A 16 -32.38 12.90 27.05
CA ALA A 16 -32.96 14.16 26.58
C ALA A 16 -32.07 15.37 26.93
N MET A 17 -31.51 15.39 28.14
CA MET A 17 -30.55 16.43 28.57
C MET A 17 -29.24 16.39 27.77
N ILE A 18 -28.71 15.21 27.47
CA ILE A 18 -27.49 15.02 26.68
C ILE A 18 -27.71 15.56 25.27
N PHE A 19 -28.79 15.18 24.60
CA PHE A 19 -29.07 15.64 23.25
C PHE A 19 -29.37 17.15 23.19
N ALA A 20 -30.05 17.70 24.18
CA ALA A 20 -30.31 19.13 24.26
C ALA A 20 -29.04 19.97 24.42
N GLU A 21 -28.06 19.49 25.18
CA GLU A 21 -26.83 20.25 25.51
C GLU A 21 -25.64 19.93 24.59
N MET A 22 -25.50 18.69 24.16
CA MET A 22 -24.32 18.20 23.41
C MET A 22 -24.66 17.91 21.94
N GLY A 23 -25.94 17.94 21.54
CA GLY A 23 -26.41 17.67 20.20
C GLY A 23 -26.55 16.18 19.87
N ASP A 24 -27.14 15.88 18.69
CA ASP A 24 -27.49 14.53 18.26
C ASP A 24 -26.27 13.62 18.02
N ASP A 25 -25.06 14.21 17.95
CA ASP A 25 -23.80 13.46 17.80
C ASP A 25 -23.15 13.06 19.13
N ALA A 26 -23.84 13.27 20.25
CA ALA A 26 -23.33 12.90 21.57
C ALA A 26 -23.32 11.38 21.76
N ILE A 27 -22.20 10.83 22.19
CA ILE A 27 -21.99 9.41 22.45
C ILE A 27 -22.04 9.17 23.96
N ILE A 28 -22.88 8.25 24.42
CA ILE A 28 -22.95 7.81 25.81
C ILE A 28 -21.77 6.86 26.06
N LEU A 29 -20.91 7.21 27.02
CA LEU A 29 -19.73 6.43 27.38
C LEU A 29 -19.96 5.47 28.53
N SER A 30 -20.75 5.84 29.48
CA SER A 30 -21.13 5.00 30.62
C SER A 30 -22.43 5.48 31.29
N GLU A 31 -23.19 4.54 31.86
CA GLU A 31 -24.37 4.80 32.67
C GLU A 31 -24.19 4.09 34.02
N ARG A 32 -24.69 4.72 35.10
CA ARG A 32 -24.63 4.19 36.45
C ARG A 32 -25.90 4.55 37.20
N GLU A 33 -26.55 3.57 37.80
CA GLU A 33 -27.66 3.81 38.74
C GLU A 33 -27.12 4.33 40.06
N VAL A 34 -27.76 5.38 40.58
CA VAL A 34 -27.44 6.01 41.84
C VAL A 34 -28.73 6.14 42.69
N PRO A 35 -28.63 6.21 44.02
CA PRO A 35 -29.80 6.45 44.83
C PRO A 35 -30.51 7.75 44.42
N GLY A 36 -31.70 7.63 43.81
CA GLY A 36 -32.51 8.75 43.37
C GLY A 36 -32.46 9.05 41.86
N GLY A 37 -31.83 8.17 41.04
CA GLY A 37 -31.81 8.36 39.58
C GLY A 37 -30.65 7.67 38.84
N VAL A 38 -30.24 8.23 37.72
CA VAL A 38 -29.18 7.69 36.86
C VAL A 38 -28.15 8.78 36.55
N GLU A 39 -26.87 8.44 36.64
CA GLU A 39 -25.76 9.25 36.16
C GLU A 39 -25.27 8.70 34.83
N VAL A 40 -25.18 9.57 33.80
CA VAL A 40 -24.73 9.22 32.44
C VAL A 40 -23.56 10.10 32.03
N ARG A 41 -22.47 9.50 31.60
CA ARG A 41 -21.34 10.21 30.97
C ARG A 41 -21.48 10.20 29.46
N ALA A 42 -21.42 11.39 28.88
CA ALA A 42 -21.48 11.56 27.44
C ALA A 42 -20.27 12.36 26.91
N ALA A 43 -19.90 12.12 25.65
CA ALA A 43 -18.84 12.83 24.96
C ALA A 43 -19.30 13.28 23.57
N THR A 44 -18.77 14.44 23.11
CA THR A 44 -18.92 14.92 21.73
C THR A 44 -17.61 15.49 21.22
N ASP A 45 -17.38 15.38 19.92
CA ASP A 45 -16.18 15.95 19.27
C ASP A 45 -16.39 17.39 18.79
N LYS A 46 -17.60 17.97 18.94
CA LYS A 46 -17.85 19.37 18.57
C LYS A 46 -17.24 20.34 19.59
N LEU A 47 -16.27 21.11 19.15
CA LEU A 47 -15.78 22.32 19.83
C LEU A 47 -16.83 23.43 19.74
N GLY A 48 -17.32 23.83 20.91
CA GLY A 48 -18.12 24.98 21.26
C GLY A 48 -18.82 25.78 20.15
N GLY A 49 -20.15 25.63 20.06
CA GLY A 49 -21.01 26.55 19.35
C GLY A 49 -21.29 27.80 20.20
N GLY A 50 -20.81 28.93 19.72
CA GLY A 50 -21.22 30.24 20.26
C GLY A 50 -22.71 30.49 20.00
N MET A 51 -23.33 31.11 20.98
CA MET A 51 -24.71 31.63 20.99
C MET A 51 -24.97 32.51 19.75
N VAL A 52 -25.98 32.18 18.95
CA VAL A 52 -26.49 33.04 17.88
C VAL A 52 -27.77 33.73 18.40
N PRO A 53 -27.88 35.09 18.31
CA PRO A 53 -29.08 35.81 18.73
C PRO A 53 -30.26 35.55 17.77
N SER A 54 -31.45 35.41 18.32
CA SER A 54 -32.69 35.35 17.62
C SER A 54 -32.91 36.61 16.77
N GLY A 55 -33.04 36.45 15.46
CA GLY A 55 -33.45 37.47 14.52
C GLY A 55 -34.26 36.82 13.39
N SER A 56 -35.54 37.12 13.36
CA SER A 56 -36.55 36.69 12.40
C SER A 56 -36.08 36.78 10.94
N GLY A 57 -36.19 35.68 10.22
CA GLY A 57 -35.93 35.60 8.79
C GLY A 57 -36.35 34.25 8.23
N ILE A 58 -37.63 33.86 8.44
CA ILE A 58 -38.26 32.80 7.69
C ILE A 58 -38.56 33.38 6.30
N ILE A 59 -37.91 32.91 5.31
CA ILE A 59 -38.31 32.61 3.92
C ILE A 59 -37.05 32.52 3.05
N SER A 60 -36.95 31.43 2.32
CA SER A 60 -35.99 31.14 1.23
C SER A 60 -34.83 30.22 1.53
N ARG A 61 -35.12 28.95 1.85
CA ARG A 61 -34.31 27.81 1.44
C ARG A 61 -35.14 26.57 1.19
N ILE A 62 -36.24 26.76 0.44
CA ILE A 62 -36.90 25.64 -0.23
C ILE A 62 -36.23 25.58 -1.62
N GLY A 63 -35.46 24.54 -1.90
CA GLY A 63 -35.03 24.24 -3.25
C GLY A 63 -33.53 24.28 -3.57
N ALA A 64 -32.62 24.07 -2.61
CA ALA A 64 -31.33 23.53 -3.02
C ALA A 64 -31.50 22.00 -3.19
N PRO A 65 -31.19 21.42 -4.37
CA PRO A 65 -31.19 19.98 -4.49
C PRO A 65 -30.22 19.46 -3.44
N LEU A 66 -30.69 18.53 -2.58
CA LEU A 66 -29.82 17.77 -1.69
C LEU A 66 -28.81 17.06 -2.59
N THR A 67 -27.60 17.60 -2.69
CA THR A 67 -26.50 16.85 -3.31
C THR A 67 -26.39 15.56 -2.53
N PRO A 68 -26.61 14.39 -3.16
CA PRO A 68 -26.51 13.12 -2.47
C PRO A 68 -25.15 13.08 -1.78
N ARG A 69 -25.13 12.74 -0.49
CA ARG A 69 -23.84 12.51 0.18
C ARG A 69 -23.16 11.37 -0.56
N LEU A 70 -21.86 11.49 -0.79
CA LEU A 70 -21.09 10.41 -1.45
C LEU A 70 -21.33 9.05 -0.79
N THR A 71 -21.59 9.04 0.53
CA THR A 71 -21.93 7.85 1.31
C THR A 71 -23.24 7.17 0.87
N ASP A 72 -24.13 7.86 0.17
CA ASP A 72 -25.43 7.32 -0.31
C ASP A 72 -25.30 6.65 -1.68
N ASN A 73 -24.12 6.72 -2.33
CA ASN A 73 -23.87 6.07 -3.60
C ASN A 73 -23.64 4.55 -3.39
N PRO A 74 -24.54 3.66 -3.89
CA PRO A 74 -24.39 2.21 -3.70
C PRO A 74 -23.10 1.64 -4.30
N LEU A 75 -22.65 2.18 -5.44
CA LEU A 75 -21.41 1.73 -6.09
C LEU A 75 -20.18 2.12 -5.29
N ARG A 76 -20.16 3.34 -4.74
CA ARG A 76 -19.08 3.78 -3.83
C ARG A 76 -18.96 2.85 -2.62
N ASN A 77 -20.08 2.45 -2.02
CA ASN A 77 -20.07 1.53 -0.88
C ASN A 77 -19.56 0.15 -1.28
N ARG A 78 -19.97 -0.37 -2.44
CA ARG A 78 -19.45 -1.64 -2.97
C ARG A 78 -17.96 -1.57 -3.27
N VAL A 79 -17.44 -0.45 -3.80
CA VAL A 79 -15.99 -0.21 -4.00
C VAL A 79 -15.26 -0.27 -2.66
N ARG A 80 -15.75 0.44 -1.64
CA ARG A 80 -15.19 0.37 -0.29
C ARG A 80 -15.16 -1.07 0.24
N ASP A 81 -16.26 -1.78 0.14
CA ASP A 81 -16.41 -3.15 0.66
C ASP A 81 -15.49 -4.14 -0.08
N ALA A 82 -15.28 -3.97 -1.37
CA ALA A 82 -14.30 -4.74 -2.14
C ALA A 82 -12.86 -4.47 -1.66
N LEU A 83 -12.50 -3.22 -1.42
CA LEU A 83 -11.19 -2.88 -0.87
C LEU A 83 -10.98 -3.47 0.52
N LEU A 84 -12.01 -3.42 1.39
CA LEU A 84 -11.97 -4.06 2.69
C LEU A 84 -11.83 -5.58 2.57
N TRP A 85 -12.57 -6.21 1.65
CA TRP A 85 -12.43 -7.64 1.37
C TRP A 85 -11.00 -8.00 0.93
N HIS A 86 -10.34 -7.15 0.16
CA HIS A 86 -8.94 -7.29 -0.21
C HIS A 86 -7.95 -7.01 0.95
N GLY A 87 -8.43 -6.76 2.15
CA GLY A 87 -7.59 -6.52 3.33
C GLY A 87 -7.03 -5.10 3.42
N ALA A 88 -7.57 -4.14 2.68
CA ALA A 88 -7.20 -2.75 2.87
C ALA A 88 -7.75 -2.23 4.22
N PRO A 89 -6.98 -1.45 4.99
CA PRO A 89 -7.49 -0.80 6.20
C PRO A 89 -8.68 0.11 5.89
N GLN A 90 -9.66 0.18 6.81
CA GLN A 90 -10.91 0.91 6.60
C GLN A 90 -10.69 2.35 6.10
N ARG A 91 -9.82 3.10 6.78
CA ARG A 91 -9.53 4.50 6.41
C ARG A 91 -8.95 4.64 4.99
N PHE A 92 -8.16 3.67 4.55
CA PHE A 92 -7.62 3.67 3.18
C PHE A 92 -8.72 3.33 2.17
N ALA A 93 -9.55 2.31 2.45
CA ALA A 93 -10.65 1.91 1.59
C ALA A 93 -11.68 3.05 1.40
N GLU A 94 -12.03 3.76 2.47
CA GLU A 94 -12.93 4.91 2.43
C GLU A 94 -12.33 6.05 1.59
N ARG A 95 -11.07 6.43 1.81
CA ARG A 95 -10.42 7.50 1.03
C ARG A 95 -10.35 7.19 -0.45
N VAL A 96 -9.98 5.96 -0.82
CA VAL A 96 -9.93 5.54 -2.23
C VAL A 96 -11.32 5.56 -2.83
N ALA A 97 -12.34 5.02 -2.13
CA ALA A 97 -13.71 5.05 -2.58
C ALA A 97 -14.23 6.49 -2.75
N ASP A 98 -14.02 7.37 -1.77
CA ASP A 98 -14.46 8.78 -1.86
C ASP A 98 -13.77 9.51 -3.02
N SER A 99 -12.47 9.32 -3.18
CA SER A 99 -11.69 9.96 -4.25
C SER A 99 -12.07 9.46 -5.64
N GLY A 100 -12.52 8.20 -5.76
CA GLY A 100 -12.96 7.61 -7.02
C GLY A 100 -14.24 8.23 -7.58
N PHE A 101 -15.06 8.82 -6.73
CA PHE A 101 -16.33 9.48 -7.11
C PHE A 101 -16.28 11.00 -6.94
N ALA A 102 -15.16 11.58 -6.49
CA ALA A 102 -15.05 13.00 -6.20
C ALA A 102 -15.14 13.89 -7.45
N SER A 103 -14.62 13.41 -8.58
CA SER A 103 -14.62 14.17 -9.85
C SER A 103 -15.83 13.89 -10.71
N ASP A 104 -16.42 12.69 -10.60
CA ASP A 104 -17.59 12.26 -11.37
C ASP A 104 -18.40 11.25 -10.55
N THR A 105 -19.56 11.69 -10.10
CA THR A 105 -20.50 10.85 -9.33
C THR A 105 -21.31 9.89 -10.21
N SER A 106 -21.25 10.05 -11.54
CA SER A 106 -21.96 9.23 -12.52
C SER A 106 -21.16 7.97 -12.96
N VAL A 107 -19.97 7.78 -12.40
CA VAL A 107 -19.14 6.59 -12.68
C VAL A 107 -19.92 5.32 -12.39
N THR A 108 -20.03 4.44 -13.38
CA THR A 108 -20.72 3.15 -13.29
C THR A 108 -19.75 1.95 -13.28
N ASP A 109 -18.52 2.13 -13.78
CA ASP A 109 -17.49 1.10 -13.76
C ASP A 109 -16.69 1.16 -12.46
N PRO A 110 -16.76 0.10 -11.64
CA PRO A 110 -16.01 0.02 -10.39
C PRO A 110 -14.49 0.04 -10.58
N THR A 111 -13.97 -0.52 -11.67
CA THR A 111 -12.54 -0.51 -11.97
C THR A 111 -12.06 0.92 -12.24
N ALA A 112 -12.82 1.68 -13.00
CA ALA A 112 -12.54 3.10 -13.26
C ALA A 112 -12.58 3.91 -11.95
N ALA A 113 -13.59 3.67 -11.08
CA ALA A 113 -13.69 4.34 -9.78
C ALA A 113 -12.49 4.05 -8.89
N ILE A 114 -12.08 2.77 -8.77
CA ILE A 114 -10.90 2.40 -7.98
C ILE A 114 -9.63 3.01 -8.59
N SER A 115 -9.47 2.97 -9.92
CA SER A 115 -8.32 3.57 -10.61
C SER A 115 -8.19 5.07 -10.30
N ALA A 116 -9.28 5.82 -10.47
CA ALA A 116 -9.32 7.26 -10.18
C ALA A 116 -9.04 7.57 -8.70
N GLY A 117 -9.57 6.74 -7.79
CA GLY A 117 -9.28 6.83 -6.36
C GLY A 117 -7.82 6.56 -6.05
N LEU A 118 -7.24 5.50 -6.62
CA LEU A 118 -5.84 5.15 -6.42
C LEU A 118 -4.89 6.23 -6.95
N GLU A 119 -5.18 6.87 -8.08
CA GLU A 119 -4.37 7.97 -8.64
C GLU A 119 -4.11 9.11 -7.65
N LYS A 120 -5.01 9.31 -6.68
CA LYS A 120 -4.86 10.33 -5.63
C LYS A 120 -4.04 9.87 -4.42
N HIS A 121 -3.86 8.55 -4.26
CA HIS A 121 -3.30 7.98 -3.04
C HIS A 121 -2.04 7.14 -3.23
N ILE A 122 -1.70 6.76 -4.45
CA ILE A 122 -0.49 5.98 -4.76
C ILE A 122 0.37 6.68 -5.81
N ILE A 123 1.63 6.30 -5.84
CA ILE A 123 2.59 6.74 -6.86
C ILE A 123 3.01 5.52 -7.66
N CYS A 124 2.95 5.60 -8.98
CA CYS A 124 3.47 4.58 -9.89
C CYS A 124 4.70 5.12 -10.64
N ARG A 125 5.83 4.41 -10.52
CA ARG A 125 7.10 4.75 -11.19
C ARG A 125 7.74 3.48 -11.75
N PRO A 126 7.30 2.99 -12.90
CA PRO A 126 7.88 1.78 -13.52
C PRO A 126 9.37 1.94 -13.81
N ILE A 127 10.10 0.83 -13.70
CA ILE A 127 11.49 0.73 -14.14
C ILE A 127 11.47 0.63 -15.66
N ALA A 128 12.23 1.47 -16.34
CA ALA A 128 12.34 1.41 -17.80
C ALA A 128 12.96 0.07 -18.26
N PRO A 129 12.60 -0.45 -19.43
CA PRO A 129 13.22 -1.66 -19.97
C PRO A 129 14.74 -1.51 -20.16
N ARG A 130 15.18 -0.35 -20.60
CA ARG A 130 16.59 0.05 -20.59
C ARG A 130 16.88 0.73 -19.27
N LEU A 131 17.75 0.14 -18.45
CA LEU A 131 18.09 0.68 -17.14
C LEU A 131 18.90 1.99 -17.29
N GLU A 132 18.44 3.02 -16.61
CA GLU A 132 19.18 4.28 -16.46
C GLU A 132 20.25 4.17 -15.36
N ASN A 133 19.94 3.45 -14.29
CA ASN A 133 20.81 3.18 -13.15
C ASN A 133 20.92 1.67 -12.91
N ASP A 134 21.97 1.28 -12.21
CA ASP A 134 22.03 -0.06 -11.63
C ASP A 134 20.90 -0.22 -10.60
N ILE A 135 20.33 -1.40 -10.52
CA ILE A 135 19.24 -1.72 -9.58
C ILE A 135 19.78 -2.60 -8.47
N LEU A 136 19.54 -2.19 -7.23
CA LEU A 136 19.84 -2.95 -6.03
C LEU A 136 18.53 -3.53 -5.48
N LEU A 137 18.32 -4.83 -5.59
CA LEU A 137 17.14 -5.48 -5.05
C LEU A 137 17.33 -5.79 -3.58
N VAL A 138 16.44 -5.27 -2.76
CA VAL A 138 16.41 -5.45 -1.31
C VAL A 138 15.05 -5.97 -0.86
N GLY A 139 14.99 -6.62 0.28
CA GLY A 139 13.71 -7.08 0.82
C GLY A 139 13.82 -8.27 1.77
N PRO A 140 12.71 -8.64 2.41
CA PRO A 140 12.69 -9.71 3.39
C PRO A 140 12.97 -11.10 2.80
N PRO A 141 13.28 -12.08 3.65
CA PRO A 141 13.41 -13.49 3.23
C PRO A 141 12.14 -14.00 2.53
N GLY A 142 12.30 -14.79 1.48
CA GLY A 142 11.18 -15.44 0.80
C GLY A 142 10.29 -14.53 -0.06
N HIS A 143 10.59 -13.25 -0.21
CA HIS A 143 9.78 -12.29 -0.99
C HIS A 143 10.09 -12.30 -2.49
N GLY A 144 10.97 -13.17 -2.99
CA GLY A 144 11.16 -13.44 -4.42
C GLY A 144 12.15 -12.51 -5.13
N ARG A 145 13.14 -11.96 -4.42
CA ARG A 145 14.17 -11.06 -4.98
C ARG A 145 14.92 -11.68 -6.16
N THR A 146 15.46 -12.90 -5.99
CA THR A 146 16.19 -13.61 -7.04
C THR A 146 15.34 -13.84 -8.29
N ALA A 147 14.06 -14.20 -8.12
CA ALA A 147 13.13 -14.31 -9.24
C ALA A 147 12.89 -12.96 -9.93
N VAL A 148 12.81 -11.86 -9.18
CA VAL A 148 12.69 -10.51 -9.72
C VAL A 148 13.97 -10.09 -10.45
N ALA A 149 15.15 -10.42 -9.92
CA ALA A 149 16.44 -10.20 -10.60
C ALA A 149 16.46 -10.87 -11.96
N ALA A 150 16.06 -12.14 -12.02
CA ALA A 150 15.96 -12.89 -13.27
C ALA A 150 14.95 -12.28 -14.25
N LYS A 151 13.76 -11.89 -13.76
CA LYS A 151 12.71 -11.24 -14.59
C LYS A 151 13.18 -9.91 -15.17
N LEU A 152 13.85 -9.06 -14.40
CA LEU A 152 14.39 -7.78 -14.86
C LEU A 152 15.50 -8.00 -15.91
N THR A 153 16.42 -8.94 -15.67
CA THR A 153 17.47 -9.31 -16.60
C THR A 153 16.91 -9.81 -17.93
N ARG A 154 15.94 -10.74 -17.89
CA ARG A 154 15.27 -11.25 -19.10
C ARG A 154 14.51 -10.18 -19.87
N ARG A 155 13.80 -9.31 -19.15
CA ARG A 155 13.09 -8.18 -19.76
C ARG A 155 14.04 -7.23 -20.50
N ALA A 156 15.19 -6.94 -19.92
CA ALA A 156 16.22 -6.12 -20.58
C ALA A 156 16.76 -6.78 -21.85
N SER A 157 16.99 -8.09 -21.82
CA SER A 157 17.46 -8.85 -22.99
C SER A 157 16.49 -8.75 -24.19
N VAL A 158 15.17 -8.79 -23.93
CA VAL A 158 14.15 -8.63 -24.99
C VAL A 158 14.25 -7.26 -25.67
N THR A 159 14.68 -6.23 -24.96
CA THR A 159 14.87 -4.87 -25.52
C THR A 159 16.27 -4.63 -26.05
N LYS A 160 17.07 -5.68 -26.23
CA LYS A 160 18.49 -5.62 -26.64
C LYS A 160 19.33 -4.72 -25.74
N SER A 161 18.97 -4.62 -24.46
CA SER A 161 19.73 -3.92 -23.45
C SER A 161 20.55 -4.95 -22.66
N GLU A 162 21.87 -4.78 -22.65
CA GLU A 162 22.74 -5.63 -21.85
C GLU A 162 22.64 -5.21 -20.38
N VAL A 163 22.01 -6.06 -19.59
CA VAL A 163 21.94 -5.93 -18.14
C VAL A 163 22.55 -7.18 -17.52
N LEU A 164 23.55 -6.99 -16.69
CA LEU A 164 24.25 -8.08 -16.03
C LEU A 164 23.58 -8.43 -14.71
N PRO A 165 23.23 -9.69 -14.48
CA PRO A 165 22.79 -10.16 -13.18
C PRO A 165 24.01 -10.34 -12.26
N VAL A 166 23.96 -9.78 -11.06
CA VAL A 166 24.95 -9.91 -10.01
C VAL A 166 24.30 -10.53 -8.78
N ALA A 167 24.76 -11.69 -8.37
CA ALA A 167 24.38 -12.30 -7.09
C ALA A 167 25.38 -11.88 -6.01
N ALA A 168 24.94 -11.08 -5.06
CA ALA A 168 25.75 -10.70 -3.91
C ALA A 168 25.50 -11.69 -2.77
N ASP A 169 26.20 -12.81 -2.78
CA ASP A 169 26.09 -13.88 -1.79
C ASP A 169 26.96 -13.56 -0.55
N LEU A 170 26.79 -12.37 0.05
CA LEU A 170 27.62 -11.87 1.13
C LEU A 170 27.51 -12.74 2.40
N ASP A 171 26.34 -13.34 2.63
CA ASP A 171 26.05 -14.20 3.80
C ASP A 171 25.39 -15.53 3.42
N SER A 172 25.28 -15.82 2.11
CA SER A 172 24.65 -17.05 1.62
C SER A 172 25.39 -17.62 0.43
N THR A 173 25.36 -18.94 0.25
CA THR A 173 26.11 -19.63 -0.81
C THR A 173 25.26 -20.06 -2.01
N ALA A 174 23.98 -19.70 -2.07
CA ALA A 174 23.04 -20.27 -3.03
C ALA A 174 22.40 -19.27 -4.01
N GLY A 175 22.60 -17.96 -3.83
CA GLY A 175 21.93 -16.94 -4.65
C GLY A 175 22.37 -17.00 -6.10
N GLY A 176 23.66 -17.15 -6.36
CA GLY A 176 24.22 -17.29 -7.72
C GLY A 176 23.70 -18.53 -8.43
N ALA A 177 23.65 -19.68 -7.77
CA ALA A 177 23.13 -20.92 -8.37
C ALA A 177 21.63 -20.80 -8.70
N GLN A 178 20.82 -20.21 -7.79
CA GLN A 178 19.40 -19.99 -8.03
C GLN A 178 19.15 -19.02 -9.19
N LEU A 179 19.92 -17.94 -9.26
CA LEU A 179 19.81 -16.96 -10.35
C LEU A 179 20.20 -17.57 -11.69
N ALA A 180 21.25 -18.40 -11.73
CA ALA A 180 21.66 -19.16 -12.92
C ALA A 180 20.54 -20.09 -13.40
N ALA A 181 19.95 -20.87 -12.49
CA ALA A 181 18.84 -21.75 -12.82
C ALA A 181 17.63 -20.98 -13.40
N TYR A 182 17.28 -19.84 -12.83
CA TYR A 182 16.17 -19.01 -13.34
C TYR A 182 16.44 -18.41 -14.71
N LEU A 183 17.71 -18.12 -15.03
CA LEU A 183 18.13 -17.58 -16.33
C LEU A 183 18.47 -18.64 -17.37
N GLU A 184 18.41 -19.93 -16.99
CA GLU A 184 18.83 -21.07 -17.85
C GLU A 184 20.29 -20.88 -18.32
N ARG A 185 21.15 -20.46 -17.40
CA ARG A 185 22.59 -20.22 -17.63
C ARG A 185 23.42 -21.13 -16.74
N GLU A 186 24.65 -21.40 -17.16
CA GLU A 186 25.62 -22.03 -16.29
C GLU A 186 25.99 -21.07 -15.13
N GLN A 187 26.35 -21.61 -13.97
CA GLN A 187 26.61 -20.81 -12.78
C GLN A 187 27.79 -19.84 -12.95
N ASP A 188 28.79 -20.22 -13.74
CA ASP A 188 29.96 -19.39 -14.08
C ASP A 188 29.63 -18.18 -14.98
N GLN A 189 28.46 -18.19 -15.63
CA GLN A 189 27.95 -17.07 -16.40
C GLN A 189 27.24 -16.02 -15.54
N ILE A 190 27.07 -16.28 -14.24
CA ILE A 190 26.50 -15.33 -13.28
C ILE A 190 27.65 -14.68 -12.50
N ARG A 191 27.61 -13.37 -12.37
CA ARG A 191 28.54 -12.64 -11.50
C ARG A 191 28.18 -12.88 -10.05
N SER A 192 28.82 -13.86 -9.41
CA SER A 192 28.61 -14.16 -7.99
C SER A 192 29.74 -13.55 -7.17
N VAL A 193 29.43 -12.82 -6.12
CA VAL A 193 30.40 -12.15 -5.24
C VAL A 193 30.05 -12.43 -3.79
N SER A 194 31.05 -12.77 -2.97
CA SER A 194 30.88 -13.19 -1.58
C SER A 194 31.42 -12.18 -0.55
N THR A 195 32.00 -11.08 -1.02
CA THR A 195 32.50 -10.04 -0.11
C THR A 195 32.11 -8.65 -0.61
N PRO A 196 31.96 -7.65 0.26
CA PRO A 196 31.71 -6.29 -0.13
C PRO A 196 32.75 -5.71 -1.09
N ASP A 197 34.03 -5.98 -0.86
CA ASP A 197 35.13 -5.52 -1.74
C ASP A 197 35.01 -6.09 -3.15
N ALA A 198 34.72 -7.40 -3.26
CA ALA A 198 34.52 -8.05 -4.56
C ALA A 198 33.27 -7.47 -5.29
N LEU A 199 32.23 -7.11 -4.54
CA LEU A 199 31.07 -6.43 -5.12
C LEU A 199 31.46 -5.07 -5.69
N PHE A 200 32.23 -4.25 -4.97
CA PHE A 200 32.67 -2.94 -5.44
C PHE A 200 33.54 -3.03 -6.69
N GLU A 201 34.51 -3.91 -6.73
CA GLU A 201 35.35 -4.10 -7.92
C GLU A 201 34.55 -4.62 -9.12
N THR A 202 33.59 -5.51 -8.89
CA THR A 202 32.68 -5.99 -9.94
C THR A 202 31.83 -4.84 -10.49
N LEU A 203 31.21 -4.02 -9.63
CA LEU A 203 30.42 -2.89 -10.05
C LEU A 203 31.23 -1.82 -10.79
N LYS A 204 32.45 -1.58 -10.36
CA LYS A 204 33.38 -0.69 -11.05
C LYS A 204 33.67 -1.20 -12.46
N THR A 205 34.02 -2.46 -12.62
CA THR A 205 34.26 -3.08 -13.92
C THR A 205 33.05 -2.98 -14.86
N ILE A 206 31.84 -3.25 -14.34
CA ILE A 206 30.59 -3.14 -15.11
C ILE A 206 30.38 -1.71 -15.59
N ARG A 207 30.59 -0.72 -14.73
CA ARG A 207 30.41 0.70 -15.05
C ARG A 207 31.44 1.24 -16.02
N ASP A 208 32.69 0.82 -15.87
CA ASP A 208 33.79 1.19 -16.79
C ASP A 208 33.49 0.70 -18.22
N ASN A 209 32.83 -0.46 -18.34
CA ASN A 209 32.32 -1.00 -19.59
C ASN A 209 30.98 -0.38 -20.07
N LYS A 210 30.47 0.65 -19.37
CA LYS A 210 29.20 1.32 -19.67
C LYS A 210 27.98 0.39 -19.67
N GLN A 211 28.08 -0.73 -18.96
CA GLN A 211 27.01 -1.69 -18.75
C GLN A 211 26.20 -1.33 -17.48
N ARG A 212 25.03 -1.93 -17.35
CA ARG A 212 24.15 -1.82 -16.17
C ARG A 212 23.96 -3.19 -15.55
N CYS A 213 23.63 -3.21 -14.27
CA CYS A 213 23.38 -4.46 -13.58
C CYS A 213 22.12 -4.43 -12.71
N VAL A 214 21.64 -5.63 -12.40
CA VAL A 214 20.66 -5.90 -11.35
C VAL A 214 21.38 -6.70 -10.29
N ILE A 215 21.44 -6.17 -9.08
CA ILE A 215 22.15 -6.75 -7.95
C ILE A 215 21.10 -7.40 -7.03
N ASP A 216 21.22 -8.70 -6.83
CA ASP A 216 20.40 -9.47 -5.90
C ASP A 216 21.16 -9.58 -4.57
N LEU A 217 20.74 -8.82 -3.55
CA LEU A 217 21.35 -8.88 -2.19
C LEU A 217 20.83 -10.07 -1.40
N PRO A 218 21.51 -10.47 -0.31
CA PRO A 218 20.96 -11.36 0.71
C PRO A 218 19.65 -10.83 1.30
N ALA A 219 18.93 -11.68 2.00
CA ALA A 219 17.73 -11.30 2.72
C ALA A 219 18.04 -10.31 3.82
N ILE A 220 17.18 -9.31 3.96
CA ILE A 220 17.26 -8.30 5.02
C ILE A 220 16.05 -8.50 5.93
N VAL A 221 16.28 -8.73 7.21
CA VAL A 221 15.19 -8.84 8.19
C VAL A 221 14.76 -7.45 8.64
N PRO A 222 13.52 -7.01 8.31
CA PRO A 222 13.11 -5.60 8.46
C PRO A 222 13.00 -5.11 9.91
N PHE A 223 13.01 -6.05 10.88
CA PHE A 223 12.90 -5.74 12.30
C PHE A 223 14.19 -6.06 13.07
N ASP A 224 15.24 -6.52 12.38
CA ASP A 224 16.57 -6.64 12.92
C ASP A 224 17.34 -5.33 12.75
N GLN A 225 17.89 -4.80 13.85
CA GLN A 225 18.57 -3.49 13.84
C GLN A 225 19.91 -3.55 13.10
N GLU A 226 20.61 -4.67 13.18
CA GLU A 226 21.93 -4.86 12.58
C GLU A 226 21.83 -4.98 11.05
N ASP A 227 20.87 -5.77 10.57
CA ASP A 227 20.52 -5.88 9.15
C ASP A 227 20.13 -4.52 8.54
N MET A 228 19.27 -3.79 9.24
CA MET A 228 18.78 -2.50 8.75
C MET A 228 19.87 -1.41 8.78
N ALA A 229 20.76 -1.41 9.78
CA ALA A 229 21.91 -0.50 9.83
C ALA A 229 22.90 -0.81 8.70
N SER A 230 23.24 -2.10 8.52
CA SER A 230 24.11 -2.55 7.43
C SER A 230 23.56 -2.15 6.05
N LEU A 231 22.25 -2.27 5.84
CA LEU A 231 21.61 -1.82 4.62
C LEU A 231 21.72 -0.29 4.42
N GLN A 232 21.51 0.50 5.48
CA GLN A 232 21.63 1.95 5.43
C GLN A 232 23.04 2.41 5.05
N ASP A 233 24.06 1.73 5.57
CA ASP A 233 25.47 2.04 5.27
C ASP A 233 25.84 1.59 3.84
N LEU A 234 25.27 0.50 3.36
CA LEU A 234 25.59 -0.08 2.06
C LEU A 234 25.01 0.73 0.87
N ILE A 235 23.78 1.21 0.98
CA ILE A 235 23.07 1.91 -0.10
C ILE A 235 23.87 3.09 -0.69
N PRO A 236 24.40 4.04 0.10
CA PRO A 236 25.11 5.19 -0.45
C PRO A 236 26.44 4.81 -1.10
N VAL A 237 27.05 3.71 -0.67
CA VAL A 237 28.34 3.25 -1.16
C VAL A 237 28.20 2.52 -2.51
N ILE A 238 27.18 1.68 -2.64
CA ILE A 238 26.92 0.94 -3.90
C ILE A 238 26.54 1.87 -5.06
N LYS A 239 25.91 3.01 -4.79
CA LYS A 239 25.45 3.99 -5.81
C LYS A 239 24.56 3.34 -6.87
N ALA A 240 23.74 2.36 -6.49
CA ALA A 240 22.68 1.77 -7.28
C ALA A 240 21.33 2.20 -6.70
N GLU A 241 20.28 2.15 -7.52
CA GLU A 241 18.95 2.47 -7.03
C GLU A 241 18.37 1.30 -6.22
N PRO A 242 18.10 1.50 -4.92
CA PRO A 242 17.50 0.45 -4.11
C PRO A 242 16.01 0.32 -4.44
N VAL A 243 15.59 -0.91 -4.75
CA VAL A 243 14.22 -1.26 -5.05
C VAL A 243 13.77 -2.38 -4.11
N LEU A 244 12.73 -2.10 -3.34
CA LEU A 244 12.14 -3.09 -2.43
C LEU A 244 11.41 -4.17 -3.23
N VAL A 245 11.70 -5.42 -2.94
CA VAL A 245 10.91 -6.57 -3.39
C VAL A 245 10.11 -7.08 -2.21
N ILE A 246 8.79 -6.96 -2.30
CA ILE A 246 7.89 -7.29 -1.21
C ILE A 246 6.73 -8.15 -1.70
N SER A 247 6.39 -9.20 -0.93
CA SER A 247 5.28 -10.10 -1.23
C SER A 247 3.93 -9.44 -0.92
N ALA A 248 2.93 -9.74 -1.74
CA ALA A 248 1.53 -9.39 -1.44
C ALA A 248 0.92 -10.28 -0.34
N GLU A 249 1.57 -11.38 0.03
CA GLU A 249 1.16 -12.23 1.14
C GLU A 249 1.48 -11.59 2.49
N GLY A 250 0.71 -11.93 3.50
CA GLY A 250 0.92 -11.51 4.89
C GLY A 250 -0.17 -10.62 5.44
N HIS A 251 -0.05 -10.31 6.71
CA HIS A 251 -0.98 -9.43 7.38
C HIS A 251 -0.77 -7.98 6.95
N PRO A 252 -1.82 -7.19 6.69
CA PRO A 252 -1.69 -5.80 6.22
C PRO A 252 -0.85 -4.89 7.11
N GLU A 253 -0.92 -5.08 8.43
CA GLU A 253 -0.13 -4.30 9.40
C GLU A 253 1.36 -4.65 9.34
N ASP A 254 1.70 -5.94 9.25
CA ASP A 254 3.09 -6.38 9.08
C ASP A 254 3.67 -5.85 7.76
N GLN A 255 2.89 -5.89 6.68
CA GLN A 255 3.28 -5.32 5.40
C GLN A 255 3.56 -3.81 5.50
N ALA A 256 2.71 -3.08 6.26
CA ALA A 256 2.88 -1.65 6.46
C ALA A 256 4.13 -1.34 7.30
N ASP A 257 4.42 -2.11 8.32
CA ASP A 257 5.59 -1.91 9.17
C ASP A 257 6.89 -2.29 8.45
N MET A 258 6.90 -3.38 7.66
CA MET A 258 8.00 -3.72 6.76
C MET A 258 8.26 -2.60 5.74
N ALA A 259 7.21 -2.12 5.07
CA ALA A 259 7.34 -1.03 4.08
C ALA A 259 7.92 0.24 4.71
N LYS A 260 7.46 0.64 5.90
CA LYS A 260 7.99 1.78 6.64
C LYS A 260 9.46 1.57 7.06
N ALA A 261 9.83 0.35 7.48
CA ALA A 261 11.21 0.04 7.85
C ALA A 261 12.15 0.28 6.65
N PHE A 262 11.83 -0.28 5.49
CA PHE A 262 12.62 -0.07 4.28
C PHE A 262 12.57 1.38 3.76
N ALA A 263 11.44 2.08 3.91
CA ALA A 263 11.35 3.50 3.55
C ALA A 263 12.33 4.38 4.32
N ARG A 264 12.57 4.06 5.62
CA ARG A 264 13.58 4.77 6.45
C ARG A 264 15.01 4.58 5.94
N CYS A 265 15.31 3.51 5.22
CA CYS A 265 16.59 3.31 4.52
C CYS A 265 16.68 4.08 3.18
N GLY A 266 15.73 4.96 2.89
CA GLY A 266 15.74 5.78 1.68
C GLY A 266 15.18 5.10 0.43
N ILE A 267 14.57 3.93 0.55
CA ILE A 267 13.98 3.19 -0.57
C ILE A 267 12.69 3.89 -1.03
N LYS A 268 12.59 4.17 -2.32
CA LYS A 268 11.49 4.96 -2.91
C LYS A 268 10.60 4.18 -3.86
N ARG A 269 11.01 2.98 -4.30
CA ARG A 269 10.25 2.15 -5.24
C ARG A 269 10.18 0.71 -4.77
N ALA A 270 9.08 0.03 -5.12
CA ALA A 270 8.89 -1.38 -4.81
C ALA A 270 8.36 -2.19 -6.00
N ILE A 271 8.73 -3.45 -6.05
CA ILE A 271 8.14 -4.49 -6.89
C ILE A 271 7.34 -5.41 -5.99
N VAL A 272 6.04 -5.54 -6.28
CA VAL A 272 5.16 -6.43 -5.54
C VAL A 272 5.15 -7.81 -6.20
N THR A 273 5.38 -8.84 -5.40
CA THR A 273 5.45 -10.23 -5.85
C THR A 273 4.30 -11.07 -5.28
N LYS A 274 4.20 -12.32 -5.76
CA LYS A 274 3.24 -13.33 -5.28
C LYS A 274 1.76 -12.90 -5.40
N LEU A 275 1.47 -12.06 -6.40
CA LEU A 275 0.10 -11.65 -6.71
C LEU A 275 -0.72 -12.80 -7.32
N ASP A 276 -0.06 -13.84 -7.80
CA ASP A 276 -0.62 -15.07 -8.35
C ASP A 276 -1.10 -16.06 -7.28
N VAL A 277 -0.55 -15.96 -6.06
CA VAL A 277 -0.90 -16.89 -4.96
C VAL A 277 -1.71 -16.23 -3.84
N THR A 278 -1.96 -14.91 -3.91
CA THR A 278 -2.81 -14.21 -2.93
C THR A 278 -4.05 -13.60 -3.56
N ARG A 279 -5.18 -13.75 -2.88
CA ARG A 279 -6.46 -13.13 -3.25
C ARG A 279 -6.68 -11.79 -2.53
N ARG A 280 -5.95 -11.51 -1.45
CA ARG A 280 -6.07 -10.32 -0.61
C ARG A 280 -4.94 -9.35 -0.93
N ARG A 281 -5.19 -8.38 -1.82
CA ARG A 281 -4.16 -7.51 -2.41
C ARG A 281 -4.22 -6.06 -1.92
N GLY A 282 -5.29 -5.68 -1.20
CA GLY A 282 -5.48 -4.31 -0.72
C GLY A 282 -4.54 -3.92 0.42
N GLY A 283 -4.12 -4.90 1.24
CA GLY A 283 -3.18 -4.68 2.32
C GLY A 283 -1.85 -4.12 1.84
N ILE A 284 -1.21 -4.78 0.86
CA ILE A 284 0.07 -4.33 0.30
C ILE A 284 -0.06 -2.99 -0.43
N VAL A 285 -1.22 -2.72 -1.08
CA VAL A 285 -1.45 -1.42 -1.74
C VAL A 285 -1.49 -0.30 -0.70
N SER A 286 -2.21 -0.51 0.41
CA SER A 286 -2.25 0.44 1.52
C SER A 286 -0.88 0.59 2.20
N ALA A 287 -0.14 -0.50 2.39
CA ALA A 287 1.17 -0.51 3.05
C ALA A 287 2.18 0.38 2.31
N LEU A 288 2.36 0.17 1.01
CA LEU A 288 3.28 0.97 0.20
C LEU A 288 2.83 2.43 0.09
N SER A 289 1.52 2.68 -0.05
CA SER A 289 0.95 4.04 -0.02
C SER A 289 1.29 4.76 1.28
N SER A 290 1.09 4.11 2.43
CA SER A 290 1.35 4.70 3.75
C SER A 290 2.83 4.97 4.01
N ALA A 291 3.72 4.16 3.41
CA ALA A 291 5.17 4.32 3.51
C ALA A 291 5.74 5.33 2.49
N GLY A 292 4.92 5.87 1.57
CA GLY A 292 5.38 6.76 0.50
C GLY A 292 6.27 6.08 -0.53
N ILE A 293 6.18 4.75 -0.67
CA ILE A 293 6.94 3.96 -1.63
C ILE A 293 6.13 3.82 -2.93
N ALA A 294 6.72 4.22 -4.05
CA ALA A 294 6.10 4.12 -5.35
C ALA A 294 6.07 2.66 -5.86
N PHE A 295 4.99 2.28 -6.52
CA PHE A 295 4.89 1.00 -7.22
C PHE A 295 5.71 1.03 -8.51
N ALA A 296 6.69 0.15 -8.65
CA ALA A 296 7.45 0.00 -9.87
C ALA A 296 6.80 -1.05 -10.80
N HIS A 297 6.75 -2.28 -10.34
CA HIS A 297 6.21 -3.41 -11.11
C HIS A 297 5.42 -4.36 -10.23
N LEU A 298 4.61 -5.18 -10.90
CA LEU A 298 3.79 -6.24 -10.34
C LEU A 298 4.24 -7.58 -10.94
N ALA A 299 4.65 -8.53 -10.10
CA ALA A 299 4.94 -9.89 -10.53
C ALA A 299 3.66 -10.73 -10.38
N VAL A 300 2.99 -10.97 -11.50
CA VAL A 300 1.65 -11.58 -11.56
C VAL A 300 1.66 -13.06 -11.96
N THR A 301 2.83 -13.62 -12.21
CA THR A 301 3.00 -15.06 -12.49
C THR A 301 4.33 -15.57 -11.93
N PRO A 302 4.46 -16.89 -11.66
CA PRO A 302 5.72 -17.48 -11.22
C PRO A 302 6.77 -17.58 -12.35
N PHE A 303 6.35 -17.53 -13.62
CA PHE A 303 7.21 -17.74 -14.78
C PHE A 303 8.21 -16.60 -14.98
N ILE A 304 9.50 -16.92 -15.12
CA ILE A 304 10.57 -15.91 -15.28
C ILE A 304 10.48 -15.19 -16.63
N GLY A 305 10.07 -15.87 -17.68
CA GLY A 305 9.97 -15.30 -19.03
C GLY A 305 8.87 -14.26 -19.23
N GLY A 306 8.06 -13.98 -18.19
CA GLY A 306 6.95 -13.04 -18.28
C GLY A 306 6.40 -12.61 -16.92
N GLY A 307 5.25 -11.93 -16.93
CA GLY A 307 4.50 -11.60 -15.71
C GLY A 307 5.11 -10.53 -14.81
N LEU A 308 6.17 -9.84 -15.24
CA LEU A 308 6.62 -8.61 -14.60
C LEU A 308 6.04 -7.42 -15.38
N VAL A 309 4.90 -6.93 -14.93
CA VAL A 309 4.18 -5.85 -15.61
C VAL A 309 4.38 -4.51 -14.91
N PRO A 310 4.45 -3.38 -15.64
CA PRO A 310 4.52 -2.06 -15.02
C PRO A 310 3.31 -1.81 -14.14
N ALA A 311 3.52 -1.29 -12.94
CA ALA A 311 2.43 -0.89 -12.08
C ALA A 311 1.74 0.37 -12.61
N THR A 312 0.43 0.34 -12.68
CA THR A 312 -0.42 1.49 -12.99
C THR A 312 -1.65 1.46 -12.08
N PRO A 313 -2.30 2.61 -11.79
CA PRO A 313 -3.53 2.63 -11.02
C PRO A 313 -4.61 1.71 -11.59
N ASN A 314 -4.76 1.68 -12.91
CA ASN A 314 -5.73 0.81 -13.58
C ASN A 314 -5.43 -0.69 -13.41
N ARG A 315 -4.17 -1.12 -13.49
CA ARG A 315 -3.80 -2.52 -13.24
C ARG A 315 -4.04 -2.92 -11.79
N LEU A 316 -3.71 -2.05 -10.85
CA LEU A 316 -4.02 -2.29 -9.44
C LEU A 316 -5.52 -2.32 -9.19
N ALA A 317 -6.30 -1.45 -9.85
CA ALA A 317 -7.75 -1.47 -9.79
C ALA A 317 -8.33 -2.79 -10.33
N GLN A 318 -7.82 -3.29 -11.46
CA GLN A 318 -8.21 -4.61 -12.00
C GLN A 318 -7.98 -5.72 -10.98
N LEU A 319 -6.81 -5.77 -10.34
CA LEU A 319 -6.48 -6.75 -9.30
C LEU A 319 -7.39 -6.64 -8.06
N LEU A 320 -7.89 -5.46 -7.76
CA LEU A 320 -8.78 -5.18 -6.63
C LEU A 320 -10.28 -5.33 -6.98
N THR A 321 -10.62 -5.58 -8.23
CA THR A 321 -11.98 -5.94 -8.67
C THR A 321 -12.17 -7.43 -8.91
N GLU A 322 -11.07 -8.19 -8.92
CA GLU A 322 -11.07 -9.63 -9.09
C GLU A 322 -11.37 -10.38 -7.77
N ASP A 323 -11.77 -11.63 -7.88
CA ASP A 323 -11.87 -12.59 -6.78
C ASP A 323 -12.83 -12.26 -5.63
N ALA A 324 -13.48 -11.10 -5.61
CA ALA A 324 -14.44 -10.76 -4.56
C ALA A 324 -15.69 -11.67 -4.63
N PRO A 325 -16.24 -12.15 -3.49
CA PRO A 325 -17.45 -12.98 -3.47
C PRO A 325 -18.66 -12.20 -4.02
N ALA A 326 -19.68 -12.90 -4.48
CA ALA A 326 -20.83 -12.33 -5.21
C ALA A 326 -21.53 -11.16 -4.48
N HIS A 327 -21.61 -11.19 -3.15
CA HIS A 327 -22.21 -10.12 -2.35
C HIS A 327 -21.34 -8.85 -2.27
N VAL A 328 -20.05 -8.95 -2.58
CA VAL A 328 -19.08 -7.86 -2.65
C VAL A 328 -18.62 -7.64 -4.10
N ALA A 329 -18.93 -8.60 -5.00
CA ALA A 329 -18.45 -8.57 -6.37
C ALA A 329 -18.84 -7.27 -7.08
N LEU A 330 -17.84 -6.65 -7.67
CA LEU A 330 -17.99 -5.42 -8.46
C LEU A 330 -18.36 -5.71 -9.91
N ARG A 331 -18.03 -6.91 -10.40
CA ARG A 331 -18.48 -7.43 -11.71
C ARG A 331 -19.74 -8.22 -11.50
N GLY A 332 -20.79 -7.95 -12.29
CA GLY A 332 -21.97 -8.81 -12.35
C GLY A 332 -21.53 -10.22 -12.75
N ALA A 333 -22.11 -11.24 -12.10
CA ALA A 333 -21.98 -12.61 -12.58
C ALA A 333 -22.56 -12.65 -14.02
N ALA A 334 -21.68 -12.92 -14.98
CA ALA A 334 -22.09 -13.14 -16.37
C ALA A 334 -22.74 -14.52 -16.49
#